data_0b843cf99ad9294e8443033e26ad6978
#
_entry.id   0b843cf99ad9294e8443033e26ad6978
#
_cell.length_a   1.000
_cell.length_b   1.000
_cell.length_c   1.000
_cell.angle_alpha   90.00
_cell.angle_beta   90.00
_cell.angle_gamma   90.00
#
_symmetry.space_group_name_H-M   'P 1'
#
loop_
_entity.id
_entity.type
_entity.pdbx_description
1 polymer ?
#
loop_
_entity_poly.entity_id
_entity_poly.type
_entity_poly.pdbx_seq_one_letter_code
_entity_poly.pdbx_strand_id
1 'polypeptide(L)'
;MPRRLRVPRDLRDRGTIGMYVVLFTPAVFLLAGLLVDGGLAIHARQRAADVAEQAARAGANEIDTDALRRTGEPVIDPARARAAACDLVASYDDEVTGSRCEADEEQVDVTVQLTVRLQLLGIVPGLGEFTMTSTASARPVTDEDQ
;
A
#
# COMPACT_ATOMS: atom_id res chain seq x y z
N MET A 1 -59.73 39.88 -31.30
CA MET A 1 -59.16 39.11 -30.16
C MET A 1 -57.95 38.32 -30.66
N PRO A 2 -56.70 38.64 -30.30
CA PRO A 2 -55.54 37.92 -30.78
C PRO A 2 -55.32 36.63 -29.93
N ARG A 3 -55.35 35.49 -30.59
CA ARG A 3 -55.11 34.15 -30.06
C ARG A 3 -53.63 34.03 -29.73
N ARG A 4 -53.26 34.10 -28.42
CA ARG A 4 -51.92 33.91 -27.96
C ARG A 4 -51.55 32.42 -28.16
N LEU A 5 -50.64 32.16 -29.12
CA LEU A 5 -49.98 30.86 -29.27
C LEU A 5 -49.14 30.58 -28.02
N ARG A 6 -49.62 29.68 -27.19
CA ARG A 6 -48.80 29.09 -26.11
C ARG A 6 -47.75 28.19 -26.77
N VAL A 7 -46.53 28.66 -26.83
CA VAL A 7 -45.36 27.80 -27.15
C VAL A 7 -45.17 26.84 -25.98
N PRO A 8 -45.24 25.51 -26.21
CA PRO A 8 -45.02 24.58 -25.13
C PRO A 8 -43.55 24.68 -24.68
N ARG A 9 -43.34 24.98 -23.38
CA ARG A 9 -42.02 25.09 -22.74
C ARG A 9 -41.29 23.74 -22.58
N ASP A 10 -41.98 22.62 -22.85
CA ASP A 10 -41.50 21.27 -22.63
C ASP A 10 -40.35 20.77 -23.55
N LEU A 11 -40.14 21.45 -24.69
CA LEU A 11 -39.07 21.00 -25.63
C LEU A 11 -37.69 21.56 -25.30
N ARG A 12 -37.63 22.59 -24.46
CA ARG A 12 -36.38 23.27 -24.14
C ARG A 12 -35.62 22.59 -22.97
N ASP A 13 -36.33 21.92 -22.07
CA ASP A 13 -35.74 21.26 -20.89
C ASP A 13 -35.22 19.87 -21.20
N ARG A 14 -35.74 19.17 -22.20
CA ARG A 14 -35.32 17.81 -22.58
C ARG A 14 -33.87 17.73 -23.09
N GLY A 15 -33.41 18.73 -23.81
CA GLY A 15 -32.03 18.79 -24.32
C GLY A 15 -31.01 19.09 -23.25
N THR A 16 -31.35 19.91 -22.27
CA THR A 16 -30.45 20.30 -21.16
C THR A 16 -30.21 19.16 -20.22
N ILE A 17 -31.21 18.38 -19.84
CA ILE A 17 -31.07 17.18 -18.98
C ILE A 17 -30.20 16.13 -19.65
N GLY A 18 -30.40 15.86 -20.96
CA GLY A 18 -29.58 14.91 -21.72
C GLY A 18 -28.12 15.31 -21.75
N MET A 19 -27.81 16.58 -21.90
CA MET A 19 -26.43 17.09 -21.88
C MET A 19 -25.78 16.93 -20.51
N TYR A 20 -26.50 17.18 -19.40
CA TYR A 20 -26.02 16.95 -18.06
C TYR A 20 -25.69 15.46 -17.80
N VAL A 21 -26.59 14.56 -18.21
CA VAL A 21 -26.36 13.11 -18.05
C VAL A 21 -25.09 12.67 -18.78
N VAL A 22 -24.90 13.10 -20.02
CA VAL A 22 -23.73 12.75 -20.82
C VAL A 22 -22.42 13.26 -20.20
N LEU A 23 -22.43 14.46 -19.60
CA LEU A 23 -21.25 15.04 -18.96
C LEU A 23 -20.97 14.46 -17.57
N PHE A 24 -22.03 14.25 -16.76
CA PHE A 24 -21.86 13.78 -15.38
C PHE A 24 -21.62 12.28 -15.27
N THR A 25 -22.14 11.47 -16.18
CA THR A 25 -21.95 10.01 -16.14
C THR A 25 -20.46 9.61 -16.14
N PRO A 26 -19.63 10.10 -17.08
CA PRO A 26 -18.19 9.81 -17.04
C PRO A 26 -17.51 10.32 -15.76
N ALA A 27 -17.90 11.50 -15.27
CA ALA A 27 -17.33 12.06 -14.04
C ALA A 27 -17.64 11.17 -12.82
N VAL A 28 -18.86 10.65 -12.70
CA VAL A 28 -19.25 9.73 -11.62
C VAL A 28 -18.47 8.41 -11.73
N PHE A 29 -18.28 7.86 -12.92
CA PHE A 29 -17.47 6.66 -13.12
C PHE A 29 -16.00 6.87 -12.76
N LEU A 30 -15.41 8.01 -13.09
CA LEU A 30 -14.05 8.36 -12.71
C LEU A 30 -13.91 8.47 -11.18
N LEU A 31 -14.87 9.11 -10.51
CA LEU A 31 -14.88 9.23 -9.05
C LEU A 31 -15.05 7.85 -8.38
N ALA A 32 -15.94 7.02 -8.91
CA ALA A 32 -16.10 5.64 -8.41
C ALA A 32 -14.82 4.82 -8.60
N GLY A 33 -14.18 4.95 -9.77
CA GLY A 33 -12.89 4.32 -10.06
C GLY A 33 -11.81 4.76 -9.08
N LEU A 34 -11.69 6.07 -8.82
CA LEU A 34 -10.73 6.61 -7.87
C LEU A 34 -10.97 6.10 -6.44
N LEU A 35 -12.23 5.94 -6.03
CA LEU A 35 -12.57 5.41 -4.71
C LEU A 35 -12.16 3.94 -4.55
N VAL A 36 -12.45 3.11 -5.56
CA VAL A 36 -12.13 1.67 -5.53
C VAL A 36 -10.61 1.47 -5.63
N ASP A 37 -9.97 2.05 -6.63
CA ASP A 37 -8.54 1.88 -6.85
C ASP A 37 -7.70 2.56 -5.76
N GLY A 38 -8.17 3.69 -5.20
CA GLY A 38 -7.57 4.33 -4.04
C GLY A 38 -7.65 3.47 -2.78
N GLY A 39 -8.76 2.76 -2.58
CA GLY A 39 -8.90 1.77 -1.50
C GLY A 39 -7.88 0.63 -1.63
N LEU A 40 -7.70 0.08 -2.83
CA LEU A 40 -6.70 -0.96 -3.10
C LEU A 40 -5.27 -0.47 -2.81
N ALA A 41 -4.97 0.78 -3.16
CA ALA A 41 -3.68 1.40 -2.87
C ALA A 41 -3.37 1.47 -1.37
N ILE A 42 -4.36 1.91 -0.57
CA ILE A 42 -4.22 1.99 0.89
C ILE A 42 -4.01 0.60 1.49
N HIS A 43 -4.79 -0.39 1.07
CA HIS A 43 -4.62 -1.78 1.53
C HIS A 43 -3.25 -2.35 1.19
N ALA A 44 -2.76 -2.14 -0.03
CA ALA A 44 -1.44 -2.60 -0.43
C ALA A 44 -0.33 -1.95 0.40
N ARG A 45 -0.46 -0.65 0.69
CA ARG A 45 0.51 0.05 1.55
C ARG A 45 0.51 -0.50 2.97
N GLN A 46 -0.67 -0.73 3.55
CA GLN A 46 -0.80 -1.34 4.88
C GLN A 46 -0.20 -2.74 4.89
N ARG A 47 -0.51 -3.55 3.89
CA ARG A 47 0.04 -4.90 3.76
C ARG A 47 1.57 -4.90 3.64
N ALA A 48 2.15 -4.00 2.83
CA ALA A 48 3.59 -3.84 2.73
C ALA A 48 4.23 -3.46 4.07
N ALA A 49 3.57 -2.56 4.83
CA ALA A 49 4.03 -2.16 6.16
C ALA A 49 3.97 -3.32 7.15
N ASP A 50 2.86 -4.07 7.17
CA ASP A 50 2.69 -5.22 8.07
C ASP A 50 3.74 -6.31 7.82
N VAL A 51 4.02 -6.62 6.55
CA VAL A 51 5.05 -7.61 6.18
C VAL A 51 6.45 -7.10 6.57
N ALA A 52 6.76 -5.84 6.28
CA ALA A 52 8.04 -5.24 6.64
C ALA A 52 8.28 -5.24 8.16
N GLU A 53 7.26 -4.87 8.96
CA GLU A 53 7.34 -4.90 10.43
C GLU A 53 7.55 -6.31 10.98
N GLN A 54 6.79 -7.28 10.48
CA GLN A 54 6.92 -8.67 10.93
C GLN A 54 8.31 -9.21 10.61
N ALA A 55 8.81 -8.94 9.40
CA ALA A 55 10.13 -9.38 8.97
C ALA A 55 11.26 -8.70 9.78
N ALA A 56 11.15 -7.39 10.02
CA ALA A 56 12.12 -6.67 10.84
C ALA A 56 12.16 -7.21 12.27
N ARG A 57 10.99 -7.49 12.88
CA ARG A 57 10.92 -8.12 14.21
C ARG A 57 11.46 -9.53 14.23
N ALA A 58 11.20 -10.34 13.19
CA ALA A 58 11.76 -11.69 13.09
C ALA A 58 13.29 -11.65 13.07
N GLY A 59 13.87 -10.74 12.30
CA GLY A 59 15.31 -10.51 12.28
C GLY A 59 15.85 -10.01 13.62
N ALA A 60 15.21 -9.02 14.25
CA ALA A 60 15.66 -8.45 15.52
C ALA A 60 15.64 -9.46 16.70
N ASN A 61 14.90 -10.55 16.58
CA ASN A 61 14.90 -11.65 17.56
C ASN A 61 16.10 -12.59 17.42
N GLU A 62 16.90 -12.49 16.34
CA GLU A 62 18.10 -13.29 16.13
C GLU A 62 19.29 -12.72 16.90
N ILE A 63 19.27 -12.93 18.22
CA ILE A 63 20.30 -12.42 19.15
C ILE A 63 21.51 -13.32 19.16
N ASP A 64 22.72 -12.73 19.23
CA ASP A 64 23.97 -13.44 19.53
C ASP A 64 24.00 -13.90 21.00
N THR A 65 23.69 -15.18 21.21
CA THR A 65 23.61 -15.76 22.54
C THR A 65 24.98 -15.81 23.27
N ASP A 66 26.06 -15.83 22.50
CA ASP A 66 27.40 -15.83 23.08
C ASP A 66 27.81 -14.41 23.51
N ALA A 67 27.46 -13.40 22.75
CA ALA A 67 27.60 -12.00 23.15
C ALA A 67 26.76 -11.72 24.41
N LEU A 68 25.48 -12.11 24.39
CA LEU A 68 24.56 -11.92 25.53
C LEU A 68 25.09 -12.55 26.83
N ARG A 69 25.69 -13.78 26.78
CA ARG A 69 26.26 -14.43 27.94
C ARG A 69 27.52 -13.74 28.47
N ARG A 70 28.29 -13.09 27.60
CA ARG A 70 29.54 -12.40 27.98
C ARG A 70 29.28 -11.00 28.54
N THR A 71 28.38 -10.23 27.91
CA THR A 71 28.18 -8.80 28.18
C THR A 71 26.94 -8.53 28.99
N GLY A 72 25.93 -9.40 28.91
CA GLY A 72 24.59 -9.15 29.43
C GLY A 72 23.73 -8.26 28.54
N GLU A 73 24.26 -7.76 27.41
CA GLU A 73 23.54 -6.92 26.49
C GLU A 73 23.08 -7.72 25.28
N PRO A 74 21.82 -7.55 24.82
CA PRO A 74 21.30 -8.20 23.62
C PRO A 74 21.86 -7.51 22.37
N VAL A 75 22.68 -8.25 21.62
CA VAL A 75 23.27 -7.85 20.35
C VAL A 75 22.69 -8.75 19.26
N ILE A 76 22.28 -8.17 18.12
CA ILE A 76 21.78 -8.92 16.98
C ILE A 76 22.94 -9.66 16.31
N ASP A 77 22.71 -10.90 15.85
CA ASP A 77 23.58 -11.56 14.86
C ASP A 77 23.17 -11.09 13.46
N PRO A 78 23.93 -10.20 12.79
CA PRO A 78 23.47 -9.58 11.52
C PRO A 78 23.23 -10.59 10.40
N ALA A 79 24.00 -11.69 10.38
CA ALA A 79 23.89 -12.70 9.33
C ALA A 79 22.58 -13.51 9.49
N ARG A 80 22.28 -13.96 10.69
CA ARG A 80 21.05 -14.70 11.00
C ARG A 80 19.83 -13.79 10.92
N ALA A 81 19.92 -12.57 11.44
CA ALA A 81 18.86 -11.58 11.39
C ALA A 81 18.44 -11.27 9.96
N ARG A 82 19.40 -11.01 9.09
CA ARG A 82 19.14 -10.78 7.67
C ARG A 82 18.49 -11.99 7.00
N ALA A 83 18.98 -13.20 7.28
CA ALA A 83 18.41 -14.42 6.72
C ALA A 83 16.96 -14.61 7.18
N ALA A 84 16.69 -14.51 8.49
CA ALA A 84 15.36 -14.69 9.06
C ALA A 84 14.37 -13.64 8.52
N ALA A 85 14.79 -12.38 8.40
CA ALA A 85 13.96 -11.31 7.83
C ALA A 85 13.62 -11.58 6.36
N CYS A 86 14.62 -11.93 5.55
CA CYS A 86 14.41 -12.21 4.13
C CYS A 86 13.60 -13.49 3.89
N ASP A 87 13.80 -14.53 4.66
CA ASP A 87 13.02 -15.78 4.57
C ASP A 87 11.54 -15.54 4.90
N LEU A 88 11.26 -14.68 5.90
CA LEU A 88 9.90 -14.31 6.20
C LEU A 88 9.26 -13.53 5.04
N VAL A 89 9.94 -12.53 4.47
CA VAL A 89 9.44 -11.81 3.31
C VAL A 89 9.20 -12.74 2.13
N ALA A 90 10.11 -13.69 1.88
CA ALA A 90 9.97 -14.66 0.81
C ALA A 90 8.76 -15.60 1.00
N SER A 91 8.28 -15.80 2.23
CA SER A 91 7.05 -16.56 2.47
C SER A 91 5.77 -15.88 1.94
N TYR A 92 5.84 -14.58 1.59
CA TYR A 92 4.78 -13.79 0.95
C TYR A 92 5.01 -13.58 -0.56
N ASP A 93 5.71 -14.52 -1.21
CA ASP A 93 6.22 -14.41 -2.60
C ASP A 93 5.15 -14.01 -3.63
N ASP A 94 3.90 -14.47 -3.46
CA ASP A 94 2.79 -14.14 -4.37
C ASP A 94 2.39 -12.65 -4.35
N GLU A 95 2.71 -11.92 -3.30
CA GLU A 95 2.31 -10.53 -3.09
C GLU A 95 3.48 -9.54 -3.25
N VAL A 96 4.69 -9.98 -2.91
CA VAL A 96 5.88 -9.12 -2.84
C VAL A 96 6.62 -9.12 -4.17
N THR A 97 6.75 -7.96 -4.79
CA THR A 97 7.45 -7.78 -6.07
C THR A 97 8.90 -7.35 -5.91
N GLY A 98 9.29 -6.96 -4.71
CA GLY A 98 10.67 -6.61 -4.38
C GLY A 98 10.87 -6.45 -2.87
N SER A 99 12.07 -6.79 -2.40
CA SER A 99 12.42 -6.64 -0.99
C SER A 99 13.89 -6.32 -0.81
N ARG A 100 14.20 -5.71 0.33
CA ARG A 100 15.57 -5.49 0.83
C ARG A 100 15.57 -5.70 2.32
N CYS A 101 16.50 -6.51 2.81
CA CYS A 101 16.71 -6.77 4.23
C CYS A 101 18.14 -6.39 4.57
N GLU A 102 18.31 -5.47 5.50
CA GLU A 102 19.59 -5.01 6.02
C GLU A 102 19.58 -5.22 7.53
N ALA A 103 20.68 -5.66 8.08
CA ALA A 103 20.80 -5.89 9.51
C ALA A 103 22.21 -5.54 9.98
N ASP A 104 22.29 -4.89 11.12
CA ASP A 104 23.51 -4.65 11.89
C ASP A 104 23.35 -5.18 13.33
N GLU A 105 24.30 -4.88 14.22
CA GLU A 105 24.28 -5.35 15.60
C GLU A 105 23.19 -4.69 16.46
N GLU A 106 22.60 -3.57 16.00
CA GLU A 106 21.65 -2.75 16.76
C GLU A 106 20.25 -2.81 16.20
N GLN A 107 20.09 -2.96 14.88
CA GLN A 107 18.78 -2.92 14.22
C GLN A 107 18.70 -3.75 12.96
N VAL A 108 17.47 -4.03 12.57
CA VAL A 108 17.12 -4.67 11.29
C VAL A 108 16.18 -3.77 10.53
N ASP A 109 16.54 -3.44 9.29
CA ASP A 109 15.76 -2.64 8.36
C ASP A 109 15.24 -3.52 7.23
N VAL A 110 13.93 -3.50 7.02
CA VAL A 110 13.29 -4.26 5.96
C VAL A 110 12.46 -3.33 5.09
N THR A 111 12.72 -3.36 3.80
CA THR A 111 11.91 -2.67 2.78
C THR A 111 11.16 -3.68 1.95
N VAL A 112 9.85 -3.50 1.79
CA VAL A 112 8.96 -4.35 1.01
C VAL A 112 8.26 -3.54 -0.05
N GLN A 113 8.14 -4.11 -1.25
CA GLN A 113 7.45 -3.53 -2.39
C GLN A 113 6.32 -4.45 -2.86
N LEU A 114 5.11 -3.89 -3.00
CA LEU A 114 3.96 -4.55 -3.59
C LEU A 114 3.49 -3.79 -4.82
N THR A 115 3.19 -4.53 -5.89
CA THR A 115 2.61 -3.95 -7.10
C THR A 115 1.11 -4.17 -7.12
N VAL A 116 0.36 -3.08 -7.28
CA VAL A 116 -1.10 -3.07 -7.35
C VAL A 116 -1.54 -2.77 -8.76
N ARG A 117 -2.42 -3.61 -9.30
CA ARG A 117 -3.09 -3.36 -10.57
C ARG A 117 -4.38 -2.60 -10.34
N LEU A 118 -4.51 -1.46 -11.01
CA LEU A 118 -5.73 -0.67 -11.01
C LEU A 118 -6.85 -1.43 -11.72
N GLN A 119 -8.02 -1.52 -11.10
CA GLN A 119 -9.14 -2.29 -11.64
C GLN A 119 -10.03 -1.45 -12.56
N LEU A 120 -10.33 -0.23 -12.17
CA LEU A 120 -11.20 0.66 -12.93
C LEU A 120 -10.41 1.69 -13.73
N LEU A 121 -9.42 2.32 -13.13
CA LEU A 121 -8.56 3.30 -13.81
C LEU A 121 -7.52 2.63 -14.73
N GLY A 122 -7.27 1.34 -14.58
CA GLY A 122 -6.37 0.57 -15.45
C GLY A 122 -6.81 0.48 -16.91
N ILE A 123 -8.06 0.86 -17.23
CA ILE A 123 -8.57 0.99 -18.62
C ILE A 123 -7.92 2.20 -19.31
N VAL A 124 -7.44 3.18 -18.54
CA VAL A 124 -6.79 4.38 -19.09
C VAL A 124 -5.34 4.04 -19.44
N PRO A 125 -4.90 4.25 -20.69
CA PRO A 125 -3.51 3.99 -21.08
C PRO A 125 -2.51 4.77 -20.21
N GLY A 126 -1.57 4.05 -19.59
CA GLY A 126 -0.55 4.64 -18.71
C GLY A 126 -0.88 4.60 -17.21
N LEU A 127 -2.07 4.12 -16.80
CA LEU A 127 -2.48 3.95 -15.41
C LEU A 127 -2.75 2.49 -15.07
N GLY A 128 -1.95 1.54 -15.55
CA GLY A 128 -2.21 0.11 -15.38
C GLY A 128 -1.85 -0.47 -14.02
N GLU A 129 -0.74 -0.03 -13.45
CA GLU A 129 -0.21 -0.55 -12.18
C GLU A 129 0.65 0.50 -11.47
N PHE A 130 0.79 0.37 -10.16
CA PHE A 130 1.73 1.17 -9.38
C PHE A 130 2.32 0.33 -8.24
N THR A 131 3.54 0.70 -7.81
CA THR A 131 4.26 0.01 -6.74
C THR A 131 4.17 0.79 -5.45
N MET A 132 3.75 0.12 -4.38
CA MET A 132 3.79 0.62 -3.02
C MET A 132 5.03 0.09 -2.33
N THR A 133 5.78 0.99 -1.69
CA THR A 133 6.97 0.65 -0.91
C THR A 133 6.74 1.03 0.54
N SER A 134 7.10 0.14 1.45
CA SER A 134 7.12 0.40 2.89
C SER A 134 8.43 -0.10 3.48
N THR A 135 8.92 0.63 4.48
CA THR A 135 10.13 0.28 5.23
C THR A 135 9.80 0.23 6.71
N ALA A 136 10.28 -0.78 7.40
CA ALA A 136 10.19 -0.91 8.85
C ALA A 136 11.55 -1.26 9.44
N SER A 137 11.78 -0.77 10.67
CA SER A 137 12.99 -1.03 11.45
C SER A 137 12.60 -1.65 12.78
N ALA A 138 13.37 -2.63 13.25
CA ALA A 138 13.20 -3.22 14.58
C ALA A 138 14.54 -3.34 15.30
N ARG A 139 14.48 -3.24 16.63
CA ARG A 139 15.61 -3.38 17.54
C ARG A 139 15.31 -4.46 18.59
N PRO A 140 16.31 -5.09 19.18
CA PRO A 140 16.11 -5.97 20.33
C PRO A 140 15.44 -5.19 21.47
N VAL A 141 14.54 -5.84 22.20
CA VAL A 141 13.93 -5.25 23.39
C VAL A 141 14.96 -5.29 24.52
N THR A 142 15.28 -4.12 25.08
CA THR A 142 16.11 -3.96 26.28
C THR A 142 15.24 -3.63 27.48
N ASP A 143 15.70 -3.95 28.71
CA ASP A 143 14.95 -3.67 29.94
C ASP A 143 14.75 -2.16 30.22
N GLU A 144 15.44 -1.29 29.46
CA GLU A 144 15.28 0.18 29.60
C GLU A 144 14.00 0.72 28.94
N ASP A 145 13.31 -0.09 28.10
CA ASP A 145 12.09 0.32 27.40
C ASP A 145 10.79 0.00 28.17
N GLN A 146 10.86 -0.43 29.42
CA GLN A 146 9.76 -0.67 30.35
C GLN A 146 9.67 0.45 31.41
#